data_aa9f9cb5a1ee4113064b128a51b71a28
#
_entry.id   aa9f9cb5a1ee4113064b128a51b71a28
#
_cell.length_a   1.000
_cell.length_b   1.000
_cell.length_c   1.000
_cell.angle_alpha   90.00
_cell.angle_beta   90.00
_cell.angle_gamma   90.00
#
_symmetry.space_group_name_H-M   'P 1'
#
loop_
_entity.id
_entity.type
_entity.pdbx_description
1 polymer ?
#
loop_
_entity_poly.entity_id
_entity_poly.type
_entity_poly.pdbx_seq_one_letter_code
_entity_poly.pdbx_strand_id
1 'polypeptide(L)'
;LDVIENKDLNLEATEAYAAILGESPSKGARSPLLWNHAFEELDIAGFMHPMDVVSDKLEAVVQCLREDRRFIGGAVTIPYKIDIIPFLDALEPEAETIGAVNCLYRQGNKIIGANTDGAGALWSLQKEIGSSLNGKTVLLLGSGGAGFAVAAYIAPALKTKGKLLIANRSSIPRCKIIERLKCKCSIENIKTWPVSLESLKQVDIVVNCTSIGFQALRKDNKGLYSLKLYTPLGGVD
;
A
#
# COMPACT_ATOMS: atom_id res chain seq x y z
N LEU A 1 3.35 1.58 -26.40
CA LEU A 1 4.22 1.92 -25.27
C LEU A 1 5.48 1.05 -25.31
N ASP A 2 6.49 1.50 -26.07
CA ASP A 2 7.78 0.77 -26.20
C ASP A 2 8.65 0.85 -24.93
N VAL A 3 8.14 1.52 -23.88
CA VAL A 3 8.86 1.78 -22.62
C VAL A 3 8.54 0.78 -21.51
N ILE A 4 7.64 -0.18 -21.74
CA ILE A 4 7.29 -1.25 -20.79
C ILE A 4 7.83 -2.59 -21.27
N GLU A 5 8.10 -3.50 -20.31
CA GLU A 5 8.72 -4.81 -20.62
C GLU A 5 7.72 -5.83 -21.15
N ASN A 6 6.48 -5.81 -20.65
CA ASN A 6 5.44 -6.74 -21.08
C ASN A 6 4.71 -6.23 -22.34
N LYS A 7 5.22 -6.59 -23.51
CA LYS A 7 4.79 -6.10 -24.83
C LYS A 7 3.42 -6.59 -25.30
N ASP A 8 2.79 -7.52 -24.60
CA ASP A 8 1.50 -8.12 -24.99
C ASP A 8 0.28 -7.25 -24.60
N LEU A 9 0.53 -6.00 -24.18
CA LEU A 9 -0.54 -5.07 -23.82
C LEU A 9 -1.22 -4.49 -25.06
N ASN A 10 -2.40 -4.96 -25.34
CA ASN A 10 -3.24 -4.36 -26.39
C ASN A 10 -4.06 -3.20 -25.82
N LEU A 11 -3.53 -1.99 -25.90
CA LEU A 11 -4.21 -0.75 -25.51
C LEU A 11 -5.09 -0.17 -26.65
N GLU A 12 -5.02 -0.72 -27.86
CA GLU A 12 -5.69 -0.15 -29.03
C GLU A 12 -7.21 -0.34 -28.96
N ALA A 13 -7.67 -1.35 -28.24
CA ALA A 13 -9.08 -1.74 -28.17
C ALA A 13 -9.89 -1.02 -27.07
N THR A 14 -9.26 -0.17 -26.23
CA THR A 14 -9.93 0.43 -25.07
C THR A 14 -10.10 1.94 -25.22
N GLU A 15 -11.34 2.43 -25.01
CA GLU A 15 -11.63 3.87 -24.96
C GLU A 15 -11.03 4.54 -23.72
N ALA A 16 -10.97 3.81 -22.60
CA ALA A 16 -10.34 4.25 -21.38
C ALA A 16 -9.64 3.07 -20.68
N TYR A 17 -8.51 3.33 -20.02
CA TYR A 17 -7.82 2.29 -19.26
C TYR A 17 -7.19 2.81 -17.97
N ALA A 18 -7.07 1.90 -17.00
CA ALA A 18 -6.24 2.07 -15.82
C ALA A 18 -4.95 1.24 -15.96
N ALA A 19 -3.95 1.54 -15.12
CA ALA A 19 -2.72 0.77 -15.09
C ALA A 19 -2.23 0.53 -13.65
N ILE A 20 -1.54 -0.60 -13.42
CA ILE A 20 -0.72 -0.77 -12.22
C ILE A 20 0.75 -0.80 -12.62
N LEU A 21 1.52 0.14 -12.08
CA LEU A 21 2.95 0.31 -12.34
C LEU A 21 3.79 -0.37 -11.26
N GLY A 22 4.75 -1.17 -11.67
CA GLY A 22 5.68 -1.85 -10.77
C GLY A 22 6.80 -2.54 -11.55
N GLU A 23 7.72 -3.21 -10.86
CA GLU A 23 8.80 -3.95 -11.52
C GLU A 23 8.28 -5.17 -12.29
N SER A 24 7.29 -5.87 -11.77
CA SER A 24 6.70 -7.07 -12.39
C SER A 24 5.24 -7.29 -11.97
N PRO A 25 4.33 -6.32 -12.08
CA PRO A 25 2.95 -6.49 -11.68
C PRO A 25 2.20 -7.54 -12.52
N SER A 26 2.63 -7.83 -13.74
CA SER A 26 2.07 -8.89 -14.59
C SER A 26 2.18 -10.28 -13.94
N LYS A 27 3.18 -10.48 -13.06
CA LYS A 27 3.47 -11.79 -12.44
C LYS A 27 2.67 -12.09 -11.17
N GLY A 28 1.80 -11.18 -10.71
CA GLY A 28 1.02 -11.50 -9.50
C GLY A 28 0.33 -10.34 -8.80
N ALA A 29 0.25 -9.16 -9.41
CA ALA A 29 -0.58 -8.09 -8.88
C ALA A 29 -2.05 -8.47 -8.93
N ARG A 30 -2.76 -8.23 -7.81
CA ARG A 30 -4.18 -8.55 -7.70
C ARG A 30 -5.10 -7.41 -8.15
N SER A 31 -4.56 -6.20 -8.19
CA SER A 31 -5.35 -5.02 -8.55
C SER A 31 -6.03 -5.17 -9.91
N PRO A 32 -5.39 -5.69 -10.98
CA PRO A 32 -6.08 -5.88 -12.25
C PRO A 32 -7.30 -6.79 -12.16
N LEU A 33 -7.22 -7.89 -11.42
CA LEU A 33 -8.35 -8.81 -11.23
C LEU A 33 -9.51 -8.11 -10.50
N LEU A 34 -9.21 -7.38 -9.43
CA LEU A 34 -10.21 -6.66 -8.64
C LEU A 34 -10.87 -5.54 -9.45
N TRP A 35 -10.06 -4.73 -10.12
CA TRP A 35 -10.57 -3.57 -10.87
C TRP A 35 -11.32 -3.97 -12.12
N ASN A 36 -10.84 -4.98 -12.86
CA ASN A 36 -11.52 -5.43 -14.07
C ASN A 36 -12.87 -6.05 -13.77
N HIS A 37 -12.96 -6.83 -12.66
CA HIS A 37 -14.25 -7.32 -12.19
C HIS A 37 -15.18 -6.16 -11.76
N ALA A 38 -14.68 -5.16 -11.07
CA ALA A 38 -15.47 -3.99 -10.69
C ALA A 38 -15.94 -3.18 -11.92
N PHE A 39 -15.12 -3.02 -12.95
CA PHE A 39 -15.52 -2.37 -14.20
C PHE A 39 -16.65 -3.14 -14.90
N GLU A 40 -16.54 -4.46 -14.94
CA GLU A 40 -17.57 -5.35 -15.50
C GLU A 40 -18.89 -5.26 -14.72
N GLU A 41 -18.86 -5.39 -13.39
CA GLU A 41 -20.06 -5.32 -12.53
C GLU A 41 -20.75 -3.93 -12.56
N LEU A 42 -20.00 -2.87 -12.81
CA LEU A 42 -20.51 -1.50 -12.86
C LEU A 42 -20.83 -1.02 -14.28
N ASP A 43 -20.69 -1.88 -15.29
CA ASP A 43 -20.86 -1.56 -16.71
C ASP A 43 -20.01 -0.34 -17.15
N ILE A 44 -18.78 -0.28 -16.65
CA ILE A 44 -17.80 0.74 -17.01
C ILE A 44 -16.91 0.22 -18.14
N ALA A 45 -16.89 0.88 -19.27
CA ALA A 45 -16.03 0.57 -20.40
C ALA A 45 -14.57 0.91 -20.10
N GLY A 46 -13.91 0.11 -19.27
CA GLY A 46 -12.54 0.30 -18.85
C GLY A 46 -11.84 -1.01 -18.53
N PHE A 47 -10.51 -0.99 -18.52
CA PHE A 47 -9.68 -2.14 -18.17
C PHE A 47 -8.40 -1.69 -17.45
N MET A 48 -8.00 -2.43 -16.41
CA MET A 48 -6.73 -2.19 -15.73
C MET A 48 -5.67 -3.16 -16.24
N HIS A 49 -4.59 -2.58 -16.77
CA HIS A 49 -3.45 -3.32 -17.28
C HIS A 49 -2.28 -3.36 -16.30
N PRO A 50 -1.63 -4.51 -16.09
CA PRO A 50 -0.34 -4.55 -15.43
C PRO A 50 0.76 -4.03 -16.37
N MET A 51 1.56 -3.07 -15.92
CA MET A 51 2.68 -2.52 -16.68
C MET A 51 3.99 -2.82 -15.94
N ASP A 52 4.78 -3.74 -16.50
CA ASP A 52 6.10 -4.08 -15.99
C ASP A 52 7.09 -2.99 -16.45
N VAL A 53 7.64 -2.26 -15.51
CA VAL A 53 8.47 -1.07 -15.76
C VAL A 53 9.82 -1.27 -15.12
N VAL A 54 10.91 -1.08 -15.88
CA VAL A 54 12.26 -0.99 -15.30
C VAL A 54 12.52 0.41 -14.75
N SER A 55 13.37 0.51 -13.75
CA SER A 55 13.53 1.74 -12.95
C SER A 55 13.94 2.96 -13.78
N ASP A 56 14.82 2.79 -14.77
CA ASP A 56 15.30 3.84 -15.66
C ASP A 56 14.26 4.32 -16.68
N LYS A 57 13.14 3.60 -16.82
CA LYS A 57 12.02 3.94 -17.72
C LYS A 57 10.82 4.56 -17.01
N LEU A 58 10.84 4.64 -15.67
CA LEU A 58 9.68 5.09 -14.88
C LEU A 58 9.20 6.50 -15.29
N GLU A 59 10.12 7.45 -15.47
CA GLU A 59 9.81 8.79 -15.94
C GLU A 59 9.15 8.79 -17.31
N ALA A 60 9.73 8.06 -18.27
CA ALA A 60 9.20 7.96 -19.63
C ALA A 60 7.81 7.32 -19.66
N VAL A 61 7.56 6.29 -18.82
CA VAL A 61 6.23 5.68 -18.70
C VAL A 61 5.22 6.70 -18.17
N VAL A 62 5.53 7.44 -17.10
CA VAL A 62 4.63 8.46 -16.55
C VAL A 62 4.35 9.54 -17.58
N GLN A 63 5.34 9.94 -18.38
CA GLN A 63 5.15 10.91 -19.44
C GLN A 63 4.22 10.38 -20.53
N CYS A 64 4.40 9.14 -21.00
CA CYS A 64 3.50 8.50 -21.96
C CYS A 64 2.06 8.44 -21.43
N LEU A 65 1.88 8.06 -20.15
CA LEU A 65 0.56 8.02 -19.51
C LEU A 65 -0.07 9.43 -19.42
N ARG A 66 0.73 10.47 -19.20
CA ARG A 66 0.26 11.86 -19.18
C ARG A 66 -0.26 12.30 -20.55
N GLU A 67 0.39 11.90 -21.62
CA GLU A 67 0.04 12.25 -22.99
C GLU A 67 -1.15 11.44 -23.53
N ASP A 68 -1.29 10.19 -23.11
CA ASP A 68 -2.44 9.37 -23.50
C ASP A 68 -3.70 9.72 -22.72
N ARG A 69 -4.62 10.39 -23.37
CA ARG A 69 -5.90 10.82 -22.78
C ARG A 69 -6.79 9.68 -22.32
N ARG A 70 -6.59 8.48 -22.81
CA ARG A 70 -7.35 7.28 -22.42
C ARG A 70 -6.94 6.75 -21.05
N PHE A 71 -5.72 7.08 -20.57
CA PHE A 71 -5.30 6.73 -19.23
C PHE A 71 -6.08 7.53 -18.18
N ILE A 72 -6.88 6.86 -17.37
CA ILE A 72 -7.74 7.49 -16.34
C ILE A 72 -7.08 7.52 -14.95
N GLY A 73 -6.17 6.60 -14.68
CA GLY A 73 -5.50 6.46 -13.40
C GLY A 73 -5.08 5.02 -13.13
N GLY A 74 -4.79 4.69 -11.88
CA GLY A 74 -4.40 3.33 -11.54
C GLY A 74 -3.67 3.19 -10.21
N ALA A 75 -2.82 2.18 -10.13
CA ALA A 75 -2.08 1.84 -8.93
C ALA A 75 -0.57 1.91 -9.13
N VAL A 76 0.16 2.12 -8.05
CA VAL A 76 1.61 2.00 -7.99
C VAL A 76 1.97 0.96 -6.95
N THR A 77 2.81 -0.01 -7.35
CA THR A 77 3.29 -1.06 -6.45
C THR A 77 4.82 -1.04 -6.32
N ILE A 78 5.36 -2.01 -5.61
CA ILE A 78 6.80 -2.16 -5.37
C ILE A 78 7.56 -2.22 -6.71
N PRO A 79 8.71 -1.51 -6.81
CA PRO A 79 9.35 -0.69 -5.77
C PRO A 79 8.97 0.81 -5.83
N TYR A 80 8.13 1.25 -6.76
CA TYR A 80 8.02 2.63 -7.26
C TYR A 80 7.15 3.58 -6.44
N LYS A 81 6.57 3.17 -5.30
CA LYS A 81 5.68 4.03 -4.49
C LYS A 81 6.30 5.35 -4.02
N ILE A 82 7.63 5.42 -3.93
CA ILE A 82 8.37 6.62 -3.57
C ILE A 82 8.99 7.26 -4.83
N ASP A 83 9.59 6.44 -5.67
CA ASP A 83 10.40 6.88 -6.81
C ASP A 83 9.57 7.55 -7.90
N ILE A 84 8.25 7.30 -7.94
CA ILE A 84 7.35 7.92 -8.92
C ILE A 84 7.03 9.39 -8.59
N ILE A 85 7.17 9.80 -7.32
CA ILE A 85 6.75 11.12 -6.84
C ILE A 85 7.31 12.28 -7.67
N PRO A 86 8.61 12.31 -8.03
CA PRO A 86 9.18 13.43 -8.80
C PRO A 86 8.57 13.61 -10.20
N PHE A 87 7.91 12.58 -10.73
CA PHE A 87 7.36 12.58 -12.08
C PHE A 87 5.86 12.94 -12.13
N LEU A 88 5.23 13.15 -10.96
CA LEU A 88 3.82 13.50 -10.84
C LEU A 88 3.61 15.01 -10.83
N ASP A 89 2.44 15.47 -11.27
CA ASP A 89 2.12 16.89 -11.36
C ASP A 89 1.69 17.49 -10.00
N ALA A 90 1.13 16.68 -9.12
CA ALA A 90 0.79 17.03 -7.74
C ALA A 90 0.57 15.78 -6.88
N LEU A 91 0.53 15.99 -5.58
CA LEU A 91 0.19 14.96 -4.58
C LEU A 91 -1.04 15.40 -3.79
N GLU A 92 -1.86 14.42 -3.40
CA GLU A 92 -2.84 14.63 -2.33
C GLU A 92 -2.11 14.88 -1.00
N PRO A 93 -2.71 15.64 -0.07
CA PRO A 93 -2.07 16.00 1.19
C PRO A 93 -1.59 14.79 2.03
N GLU A 94 -2.33 13.68 1.96
CA GLU A 94 -1.98 12.44 2.62
C GLU A 94 -0.75 11.79 1.99
N ALA A 95 -0.69 11.72 0.66
CA ALA A 95 0.45 11.17 -0.06
C ALA A 95 1.71 11.99 0.17
N GLU A 96 1.59 13.32 0.21
CA GLU A 96 2.68 14.24 0.54
C GLU A 96 3.20 14.01 1.96
N THR A 97 2.28 13.93 2.94
CA THR A 97 2.62 13.65 4.34
C THR A 97 3.32 12.30 4.51
N ILE A 98 2.81 11.27 3.85
CA ILE A 98 3.35 9.91 3.89
C ILE A 98 4.68 9.84 3.13
N GLY A 99 4.80 10.57 2.03
CA GLY A 99 5.94 10.50 1.11
C GLY A 99 5.95 9.21 0.30
N ALA A 100 4.76 8.68 -0.03
CA ALA A 100 4.58 7.51 -0.88
C ALA A 100 3.23 7.57 -1.60
N VAL A 101 3.18 7.07 -2.82
CA VAL A 101 2.01 7.02 -3.70
C VAL A 101 1.68 5.57 -4.01
N ASN A 102 0.44 5.15 -3.83
CA ASN A 102 -0.06 3.85 -4.27
C ASN A 102 -1.19 3.96 -5.29
N CYS A 103 -1.73 5.15 -5.49
CA CYS A 103 -2.85 5.42 -6.39
C CYS A 103 -2.53 6.64 -7.25
N LEU A 104 -2.86 6.54 -8.54
CA LEU A 104 -2.77 7.61 -9.51
C LEU A 104 -4.16 7.91 -10.05
N TYR A 105 -4.46 9.17 -10.28
CA TYR A 105 -5.65 9.55 -11.03
C TYR A 105 -5.39 10.76 -11.91
N ARG A 106 -6.18 10.86 -12.98
CA ARG A 106 -6.11 11.97 -13.91
C ARG A 106 -7.04 13.09 -13.49
N GLN A 107 -6.52 14.32 -13.48
CA GLN A 107 -7.29 15.53 -13.33
C GLN A 107 -6.97 16.48 -14.48
N GLY A 108 -7.80 16.47 -15.53
CA GLY A 108 -7.49 17.18 -16.77
C GLY A 108 -6.24 16.62 -17.44
N ASN A 109 -5.21 17.47 -17.58
CA ASN A 109 -3.91 17.06 -18.16
C ASN A 109 -2.88 16.61 -17.11
N LYS A 110 -3.25 16.62 -15.83
CA LYS A 110 -2.37 16.30 -14.72
C LYS A 110 -2.56 14.88 -14.24
N ILE A 111 -1.48 14.24 -13.81
CA ILE A 111 -1.49 12.98 -13.08
C ILE A 111 -1.20 13.28 -11.61
N ILE A 112 -2.17 12.99 -10.76
CA ILE A 112 -2.11 13.24 -9.32
C ILE A 112 -1.81 11.94 -8.59
N GLY A 113 -0.89 12.02 -7.62
CA GLY A 113 -0.56 10.91 -6.74
C GLY A 113 -1.34 10.97 -5.43
N ALA A 114 -1.92 9.85 -5.03
CA ALA A 114 -2.63 9.68 -3.78
C ALA A 114 -2.11 8.47 -2.99
N ASN A 115 -2.46 8.38 -1.70
CA ASN A 115 -2.18 7.21 -0.89
C ASN A 115 -3.43 6.74 -0.16
N THR A 116 -3.93 5.59 -0.56
CA THR A 116 -5.13 4.95 0.00
C THR A 116 -4.81 3.74 0.91
N ASP A 117 -3.55 3.31 0.98
CA ASP A 117 -3.14 2.13 1.76
C ASP A 117 -3.48 2.29 3.24
N GLY A 118 -3.17 3.46 3.81
CA GLY A 118 -3.38 3.73 5.22
C GLY A 118 -4.85 3.84 5.60
N ALA A 119 -5.65 4.54 4.79
CA ALA A 119 -7.10 4.65 5.00
C ALA A 119 -7.79 3.29 4.90
N GLY A 120 -7.44 2.50 3.88
CA GLY A 120 -7.95 1.15 3.70
C GLY A 120 -7.59 0.21 4.85
N ALA A 121 -6.36 0.27 5.34
CA ALA A 121 -5.91 -0.52 6.50
C ALA A 121 -6.67 -0.14 7.77
N LEU A 122 -6.83 1.17 8.04
CA LEU A 122 -7.59 1.63 9.21
C LEU A 122 -9.05 1.18 9.15
N TRP A 123 -9.70 1.37 8.01
CA TRP A 123 -11.10 0.98 7.82
C TRP A 123 -11.30 -0.53 8.02
N SER A 124 -10.45 -1.35 7.39
CA SER A 124 -10.48 -2.81 7.52
C SER A 124 -10.27 -3.26 8.96
N LEU A 125 -9.29 -2.66 9.65
CA LEU A 125 -8.99 -2.96 11.04
C LEU A 125 -10.16 -2.61 11.97
N GLN A 126 -10.77 -1.43 11.83
CA GLN A 126 -11.93 -1.02 12.62
C GLN A 126 -13.14 -1.91 12.39
N LYS A 127 -13.36 -2.33 11.15
CA LYS A 127 -14.43 -3.26 10.78
C LYS A 127 -14.23 -4.62 11.46
N GLU A 128 -13.02 -5.15 11.42
CA GLU A 128 -12.68 -6.46 12.01
C GLU A 128 -12.84 -6.47 13.53
N ILE A 129 -12.34 -5.45 14.23
CA ILE A 129 -12.44 -5.37 15.69
C ILE A 129 -13.82 -4.89 16.18
N GLY A 130 -14.71 -4.43 15.30
CA GLY A 130 -16.05 -3.94 15.63
C GLY A 130 -16.08 -2.70 16.52
N SER A 131 -14.95 -1.97 16.66
CA SER A 131 -14.82 -0.81 17.54
C SER A 131 -13.77 0.19 17.06
N SER A 132 -13.75 1.38 17.69
CA SER A 132 -12.72 2.38 17.44
C SER A 132 -11.37 1.96 18.04
N LEU A 133 -10.28 2.53 17.50
CA LEU A 133 -8.93 2.33 18.04
C LEU A 133 -8.63 3.22 19.27
N ASN A 134 -9.59 4.04 19.71
CA ASN A 134 -9.36 4.96 20.82
C ASN A 134 -8.88 4.25 22.09
N GLY A 135 -7.74 4.66 22.61
CA GLY A 135 -7.14 4.10 23.81
C GLY A 135 -6.44 2.75 23.66
N LYS A 136 -6.42 2.17 22.45
CA LYS A 136 -5.74 0.90 22.15
C LYS A 136 -4.23 1.06 22.04
N THR A 137 -3.51 -0.01 22.36
CA THR A 137 -2.07 -0.13 22.09
C THR A 137 -1.87 -0.96 20.83
N VAL A 138 -1.37 -0.34 19.77
CA VAL A 138 -1.09 -1.00 18.48
C VAL A 138 0.40 -1.18 18.29
N LEU A 139 0.82 -2.39 17.97
CA LEU A 139 2.18 -2.71 17.53
C LEU A 139 2.23 -2.80 16.01
N LEU A 140 2.96 -1.90 15.39
CA LEU A 140 3.25 -1.91 13.96
C LEU A 140 4.61 -2.56 13.70
N LEU A 141 4.61 -3.63 12.94
CA LEU A 141 5.81 -4.32 12.49
C LEU A 141 6.16 -3.87 11.06
N GLY A 142 7.32 -3.27 10.90
CA GLY A 142 7.79 -2.75 9.63
C GLY A 142 7.43 -1.27 9.41
N SER A 143 8.42 -0.49 9.00
CA SER A 143 8.34 0.96 8.80
C SER A 143 8.81 1.39 7.39
N GLY A 144 8.59 0.53 6.40
CA GLY A 144 8.69 0.87 4.99
C GLY A 144 7.49 1.70 4.50
N GLY A 145 7.34 1.91 3.19
CA GLY A 145 6.27 2.72 2.61
C GLY A 145 4.86 2.34 3.07
N ALA A 146 4.52 1.04 3.07
CA ALA A 146 3.22 0.57 3.56
C ALA A 146 3.06 0.80 5.07
N GLY A 147 4.09 0.47 5.88
CA GLY A 147 4.05 0.71 7.33
C GLY A 147 3.92 2.18 7.67
N PHE A 148 4.54 3.04 6.87
CA PHE A 148 4.40 4.49 7.03
C PHE A 148 2.97 4.96 6.76
N ALA A 149 2.37 4.52 5.66
CA ALA A 149 1.00 4.83 5.31
C ALA A 149 0.02 4.39 6.42
N VAL A 150 0.17 3.16 6.89
CA VAL A 150 -0.65 2.60 7.98
C VAL A 150 -0.47 3.39 9.27
N ALA A 151 0.77 3.72 9.67
CA ALA A 151 1.06 4.51 10.85
C ALA A 151 0.40 5.89 10.81
N ALA A 152 0.43 6.55 9.65
CA ALA A 152 -0.14 7.89 9.47
C ALA A 152 -1.64 7.96 9.75
N TYR A 153 -2.36 6.88 9.54
CA TYR A 153 -3.80 6.78 9.80
C TYR A 153 -4.13 6.16 11.15
N ILE A 154 -3.39 5.16 11.58
CA ILE A 154 -3.62 4.53 12.89
C ILE A 154 -3.30 5.50 14.03
N ALA A 155 -2.19 6.22 13.95
CA ALA A 155 -1.74 7.08 15.04
C ALA A 155 -2.81 8.12 15.49
N PRO A 156 -3.42 8.92 14.59
CA PRO A 156 -4.49 9.83 14.98
C PRO A 156 -5.75 9.11 15.53
N ALA A 157 -6.05 7.91 15.04
CA ALA A 157 -7.21 7.13 15.47
C ALA A 157 -7.08 6.59 16.91
N LEU A 158 -5.84 6.45 17.41
CA LEU A 158 -5.58 6.02 18.79
C LEU A 158 -5.91 7.11 19.83
N LYS A 159 -5.96 8.37 19.43
CA LYS A 159 -6.17 9.55 20.29
C LYS A 159 -5.15 9.64 21.44
N THR A 160 -5.43 10.48 22.45
CA THR A 160 -4.48 10.79 23.52
C THR A 160 -4.20 9.65 24.50
N LYS A 161 -5.11 8.68 24.61
CA LYS A 161 -4.96 7.54 25.53
C LYS A 161 -4.35 6.31 24.87
N GLY A 162 -4.30 6.27 23.54
CA GLY A 162 -3.76 5.13 22.81
C GLY A 162 -2.26 5.25 22.57
N LYS A 163 -1.65 4.12 22.21
CA LYS A 163 -0.21 4.01 21.97
C LYS A 163 0.06 3.36 20.62
N LEU A 164 0.97 3.95 19.86
CA LEU A 164 1.54 3.31 18.66
C LEU A 164 2.98 2.89 18.95
N LEU A 165 3.20 1.60 18.96
CA LEU A 165 4.51 0.99 19.12
C LEU A 165 5.02 0.58 17.73
N ILE A 166 6.19 1.08 17.33
CA ILE A 166 6.75 0.80 16.00
C ILE A 166 8.01 -0.04 16.15
N ALA A 167 7.99 -1.24 15.62
CA ALA A 167 9.13 -2.14 15.58
C ALA A 167 9.60 -2.35 14.13
N ASN A 168 10.89 -2.17 13.90
CA ASN A 168 11.51 -2.39 12.61
C ASN A 168 12.95 -2.91 12.79
N ARG A 169 13.39 -3.78 11.90
CA ARG A 169 14.75 -4.32 11.92
C ARG A 169 15.81 -3.21 11.83
N SER A 170 15.58 -2.22 10.98
CA SER A 170 16.43 -1.03 10.86
C SER A 170 15.85 0.14 11.67
N SER A 171 16.70 0.87 12.38
CA SER A 171 16.29 2.06 13.15
C SER A 171 15.97 3.27 12.28
N ILE A 172 16.61 3.43 11.13
CA ILE A 172 16.49 4.61 10.27
C ILE A 172 15.07 4.86 9.76
N PRO A 173 14.37 3.91 9.11
CA PRO A 173 13.00 4.13 8.68
C PRO A 173 12.06 4.40 9.86
N ARG A 174 12.27 3.75 11.01
CA ARG A 174 11.49 3.96 12.22
C ARG A 174 11.59 5.41 12.71
N CYS A 175 12.80 5.98 12.77
CA CYS A 175 12.98 7.37 13.18
C CYS A 175 12.29 8.35 12.25
N LYS A 176 12.35 8.14 10.93
CA LYS A 176 11.66 8.98 9.94
C LYS A 176 10.15 9.01 10.17
N ILE A 177 9.52 7.86 10.42
CA ILE A 177 8.09 7.79 10.76
C ILE A 177 7.77 8.64 11.99
N ILE A 178 8.53 8.44 13.05
CA ILE A 178 8.31 9.13 14.32
C ILE A 178 8.41 10.64 14.15
N GLU A 179 9.43 11.12 13.47
CA GLU A 179 9.61 12.54 13.20
C GLU A 179 8.44 13.16 12.43
N ARG A 180 7.95 12.49 11.39
CA ARG A 180 6.83 12.98 10.60
C ARG A 180 5.48 12.93 11.33
N LEU A 181 5.30 12.00 12.26
CA LEU A 181 4.04 11.81 12.99
C LEU A 181 4.00 12.49 14.37
N LYS A 182 5.11 13.00 14.89
CA LYS A 182 5.22 13.64 16.22
C LYS A 182 4.20 14.75 16.47
N CYS A 183 3.85 15.50 15.45
CA CYS A 183 2.88 16.60 15.56
C CYS A 183 1.41 16.12 15.57
N LYS A 184 1.14 14.83 15.31
CA LYS A 184 -0.23 14.30 15.13
C LYS A 184 -0.69 13.37 16.24
N CYS A 185 0.21 12.81 17.07
CA CYS A 185 -0.15 11.90 18.16
C CYS A 185 0.99 11.62 19.14
N SER A 186 0.64 11.06 20.31
CA SER A 186 1.62 10.50 21.24
C SER A 186 2.13 9.16 20.70
N ILE A 187 3.37 9.14 20.24
CA ILE A 187 4.03 7.93 19.75
C ILE A 187 5.08 7.51 20.75
N GLU A 188 4.95 6.32 21.32
CA GLU A 188 6.00 5.69 22.12
C GLU A 188 6.84 4.75 21.24
N ASN A 189 8.13 4.85 21.42
CA ASN A 189 9.12 4.06 20.69
C ASN A 189 9.27 2.66 21.26
N ILE A 190 9.14 1.64 20.43
CA ILE A 190 9.83 0.38 20.71
C ILE A 190 11.28 0.51 20.27
N LYS A 191 12.18 0.38 21.23
CA LYS A 191 13.61 0.64 21.04
C LYS A 191 14.36 -0.46 20.31
N THR A 192 13.86 -1.68 20.34
CA THR A 192 14.64 -2.86 19.91
C THR A 192 13.84 -3.87 19.12
N TRP A 193 14.49 -4.49 18.15
CA TRP A 193 14.05 -5.72 17.52
C TRP A 193 14.98 -6.86 17.98
N PRO A 194 14.48 -8.01 18.40
CA PRO A 194 13.05 -8.39 18.50
C PRO A 194 12.31 -7.66 19.63
N VAL A 195 10.98 -7.57 19.50
CA VAL A 195 10.11 -6.97 20.52
C VAL A 195 10.10 -7.86 21.76
N SER A 196 10.30 -7.27 22.94
CA SER A 196 10.32 -8.04 24.19
C SER A 196 8.93 -8.59 24.54
N LEU A 197 8.89 -9.74 25.20
CA LEU A 197 7.64 -10.33 25.69
C LEU A 197 6.88 -9.37 26.63
N GLU A 198 7.59 -8.57 27.42
CA GLU A 198 6.98 -7.58 28.29
C GLU A 198 6.25 -6.49 27.49
N SER A 199 6.86 -6.00 26.40
CA SER A 199 6.21 -5.07 25.49
C SER A 199 4.99 -5.68 24.82
N LEU A 200 5.02 -6.95 24.45
CA LEU A 200 3.91 -7.66 23.83
C LEU A 200 2.71 -7.82 24.75
N LYS A 201 2.91 -7.96 26.06
CA LYS A 201 1.80 -8.06 27.05
C LYS A 201 0.90 -6.82 27.09
N GLN A 202 1.40 -5.66 26.62
CA GLN A 202 0.65 -4.40 26.61
C GLN A 202 -0.04 -4.14 25.27
N VAL A 203 0.11 -5.02 24.28
CA VAL A 203 -0.37 -4.83 22.92
C VAL A 203 -1.77 -5.41 22.76
N ASP A 204 -2.72 -4.57 22.33
CA ASP A 204 -4.07 -5.01 21.97
C ASP A 204 -4.11 -5.55 20.52
N ILE A 205 -3.32 -4.95 19.62
CA ILE A 205 -3.40 -5.20 18.17
C ILE A 205 -2.00 -5.23 17.58
N VAL A 206 -1.73 -6.23 16.72
CA VAL A 206 -0.49 -6.31 15.93
C VAL A 206 -0.82 -6.11 14.46
N VAL A 207 -0.14 -5.16 13.82
CA VAL A 207 -0.25 -4.91 12.38
C VAL A 207 1.09 -5.21 11.72
N ASN A 208 1.12 -6.24 10.85
CA ASN A 208 2.34 -6.63 10.14
C ASN A 208 2.40 -5.96 8.75
N CYS A 209 3.29 -5.01 8.60
CA CYS A 209 3.61 -4.32 7.35
C CYS A 209 4.97 -4.76 6.76
N THR A 210 5.50 -5.90 7.22
CA THR A 210 6.70 -6.51 6.66
C THR A 210 6.37 -7.54 5.59
N SER A 211 7.37 -7.98 4.85
CA SER A 211 7.24 -9.12 3.93
C SER A 211 7.27 -10.49 4.65
N ILE A 212 7.53 -10.52 5.96
CA ILE A 212 7.57 -11.76 6.74
C ILE A 212 6.16 -12.34 6.83
N GLY A 213 6.02 -13.60 6.46
CA GLY A 213 4.72 -14.28 6.41
C GLY A 213 3.94 -14.05 5.10
N PHE A 214 4.44 -13.19 4.19
CA PHE A 214 3.91 -13.10 2.84
C PHE A 214 4.29 -14.38 2.07
N GLN A 215 3.35 -15.28 1.98
CA GLN A 215 3.46 -16.42 1.06
C GLN A 215 2.72 -16.03 -0.21
N ALA A 216 3.42 -16.08 -1.34
CA ALA A 216 2.75 -16.04 -2.64
C ALA A 216 1.67 -17.13 -2.63
N LEU A 217 0.45 -16.77 -3.02
CA LEU A 217 -0.65 -17.73 -3.11
C LEU A 217 -0.20 -18.88 -4.00
N ARG A 218 -0.01 -20.05 -3.41
CA ARG A 218 0.20 -21.27 -4.18
C ARG A 218 -1.18 -21.77 -4.62
N LYS A 219 -1.38 -21.94 -5.92
CA LYS A 219 -2.50 -22.74 -6.43
C LYS A 219 -2.34 -24.14 -5.85
N ASP A 220 -3.37 -24.62 -5.17
CA ASP A 220 -3.47 -26.03 -4.88
C ASP A 220 -3.73 -26.83 -6.18
N ASN A 221 -3.63 -28.15 -6.12
CA ASN A 221 -3.87 -29.03 -7.25
C ASN A 221 -5.32 -28.96 -7.81
N LYS A 222 -6.22 -28.18 -7.17
CA LYS A 222 -7.61 -27.95 -7.58
C LYS A 222 -7.81 -26.52 -8.10
N GLY A 223 -6.74 -25.72 -8.23
CA GLY A 223 -6.81 -24.36 -8.73
C GLY A 223 -7.33 -23.32 -7.72
N LEU A 224 -7.59 -23.72 -6.48
CA LEU A 224 -8.04 -22.84 -5.41
C LEU A 224 -6.88 -22.17 -4.69
N TYR A 225 -7.01 -20.88 -4.41
CA TYR A 225 -6.05 -20.11 -3.62
C TYR A 225 -6.35 -20.29 -2.13
N SER A 226 -5.47 -20.95 -1.40
CA SER A 226 -5.58 -21.02 0.06
C SER A 226 -4.83 -19.87 0.71
N LEU A 227 -5.54 -19.05 1.48
CA LEU A 227 -4.94 -18.12 2.42
C LEU A 227 -4.62 -18.91 3.70
N LYS A 228 -3.35 -19.22 3.95
CA LYS A 228 -2.95 -19.65 5.30
C LYS A 228 -2.92 -18.39 6.17
N LEU A 229 -3.98 -18.17 6.92
CA LEU A 229 -3.96 -17.25 8.04
C LEU A 229 -3.00 -17.86 9.08
N TYR A 230 -1.86 -17.21 9.27
CA TYR A 230 -1.00 -17.47 10.41
C TYR A 230 -1.69 -16.79 11.59
N THR A 231 -2.33 -17.55 12.46
CA THR A 231 -2.64 -17.12 13.82
C THR A 231 -1.33 -17.22 14.62
N PRO A 232 -0.72 -16.10 15.06
CA PRO A 232 0.58 -16.14 15.74
C PRO A 232 0.50 -16.64 17.19
N LEU A 233 -0.65 -17.05 17.65
CA LEU A 233 -0.86 -17.55 19.00
C LEU A 233 -1.63 -18.87 18.89
N GLY A 234 -0.92 -19.92 18.47
CA GLY A 234 -1.33 -21.27 18.79
C GLY A 234 -1.40 -21.37 20.31
N GLY A 235 -2.58 -21.69 20.83
CA GLY A 235 -2.77 -21.92 22.24
C GLY A 235 -1.73 -22.92 22.72
N VAL A 236 -1.10 -22.56 23.82
CA VAL A 236 -0.36 -23.48 24.65
C VAL A 236 -1.43 -24.06 25.56
N ASP A 237 -1.86 -25.28 25.27
CA ASP A 237 -2.41 -26.18 26.26
C ASP A 237 -1.27 -26.77 27.10
#